data_633b0cf9c5dca030f2a7770fbab2615f
#
_entry.id   633b0cf9c5dca030f2a7770fbab2615f
#
_cell.length_a   1.000
_cell.length_b   1.000
_cell.length_c   1.000
_cell.angle_alpha   90.00
_cell.angle_beta   90.00
_cell.angle_gamma   90.00
#
_symmetry.space_group_name_H-M   'P 1'
#
loop_
_entity.id
_entity.type
_entity.pdbx_description
1 polymer ?
#
loop_
_entity_poly.entity_id
_entity_poly.type
_entity_poly.pdbx_seq_one_letter_code
_entity_poly.pdbx_strand_id
1 'polypeptide(L)'
;MTELARPDRLYAGYIFDMDGTIYLGDHLLPGAAEVIGLLRGRGATIRYLSNNPTRDPAQYKAKLDQFGLPTPLEDIVNTVVSTVNWLTDNAPDAVLFPIAEEPLIRALTEAGFRLSEDPTEIDIVIASYDRGFNYRKLQIAFDTLWQHKRGILVQTNPDPYCPFPGGRGEPDCAAIVAAIEASTGVKCSVNFGNPDPIMAREALHGLNIAPEDVIMVGDRLATDVSMGRLAGMSTALVLTGDNTLAESEALDASEQPDYVLHTLDQLIPASIWAEA
;
A
#
# COMPACT_ATOMS: atom_id res chain seq x y z
N MET A 1 24.06 -6.01 -22.45
CA MET A 1 23.11 -5.71 -21.39
C MET A 1 22.78 -4.24 -21.53
N THR A 2 21.53 -3.89 -21.73
CA THR A 2 21.09 -2.50 -21.77
C THR A 2 21.37 -1.91 -20.39
N GLU A 3 22.08 -0.79 -20.32
CA GLU A 3 22.33 -0.10 -19.05
C GLU A 3 20.99 0.46 -18.56
N LEU A 4 20.55 0.04 -17.38
CA LEU A 4 19.30 0.49 -16.80
C LEU A 4 19.42 1.96 -16.39
N ALA A 5 18.39 2.75 -16.66
CA ALA A 5 18.34 4.15 -16.26
C ALA A 5 18.34 4.25 -14.73
N ARG A 6 19.21 5.08 -14.18
CA ARG A 6 19.32 5.37 -12.74
C ARG A 6 19.10 6.85 -12.50
N PRO A 7 18.64 7.24 -11.30
CA PRO A 7 18.58 8.65 -10.95
C PRO A 7 19.95 9.32 -11.07
N ASP A 8 19.95 10.53 -11.60
CA ASP A 8 21.13 11.40 -11.69
C ASP A 8 21.15 12.49 -10.61
N ARG A 9 20.05 12.58 -9.82
CA ARG A 9 19.86 13.51 -8.70
C ARG A 9 19.28 12.81 -7.48
N LEU A 10 19.36 13.45 -6.33
CA LEU A 10 18.53 13.13 -5.16
C LEU A 10 17.19 13.85 -5.27
N TYR A 11 16.16 13.21 -4.71
CA TYR A 11 14.82 13.78 -4.53
C TYR A 11 14.70 14.39 -3.13
N ALA A 12 13.76 15.30 -2.94
CA ALA A 12 13.47 15.87 -1.64
C ALA A 12 12.64 14.89 -0.78
N GLY A 13 11.77 14.10 -1.43
CA GLY A 13 10.92 13.08 -0.80
C GLY A 13 11.09 11.71 -1.42
N TYR A 14 11.03 10.68 -0.59
CA TYR A 14 11.07 9.28 -0.97
C TYR A 14 9.90 8.56 -0.31
N ILE A 15 9.11 7.86 -1.12
CA ILE A 15 8.07 6.96 -0.66
C ILE A 15 8.50 5.56 -1.05
N PHE A 16 8.69 4.70 -0.06
CA PHE A 16 9.13 3.32 -0.28
C PHE A 16 7.97 2.36 0.02
N ASP A 17 7.65 1.47 -0.91
CA ASP A 17 7.04 0.21 -0.53
C ASP A 17 7.98 -0.57 0.39
N MET A 18 7.45 -1.54 1.12
CA MET A 18 8.21 -2.25 2.14
C MET A 18 8.58 -3.68 1.74
N ASP A 19 7.58 -4.53 1.51
CA ASP A 19 7.81 -5.96 1.19
C ASP A 19 8.26 -6.12 -0.27
N GLY A 20 9.47 -6.64 -0.49
CA GLY A 20 10.10 -6.73 -1.80
C GLY A 20 10.98 -5.53 -2.16
N THR A 21 10.87 -4.43 -1.41
CA THR A 21 11.62 -3.18 -1.65
C THR A 21 12.64 -2.90 -0.55
N ILE A 22 12.22 -2.87 0.71
CA ILE A 22 13.10 -2.64 1.87
C ILE A 22 13.52 -3.96 2.50
N TYR A 23 12.60 -4.90 2.61
CA TYR A 23 12.83 -6.23 3.18
C TYR A 23 12.02 -7.30 2.43
N LEU A 24 12.38 -8.57 2.60
CA LEU A 24 11.59 -9.70 2.17
C LEU A 24 11.41 -10.67 3.34
N GLY A 25 10.16 -10.83 3.79
CA GLY A 25 9.89 -11.55 5.03
C GLY A 25 10.62 -10.90 6.22
N ASP A 26 11.46 -11.66 6.92
CA ASP A 26 12.21 -11.17 8.08
C ASP A 26 13.67 -10.80 7.76
N HIS A 27 13.97 -10.54 6.48
CA HIS A 27 15.32 -10.20 6.04
C HIS A 27 15.35 -8.85 5.34
N LEU A 28 16.19 -7.94 5.84
CA LEU A 28 16.48 -6.67 5.17
C LEU A 28 17.15 -6.94 3.82
N LEU A 29 16.71 -6.25 2.79
CA LEU A 29 17.31 -6.37 1.46
C LEU A 29 18.66 -5.64 1.39
N PRO A 30 19.61 -6.15 0.56
CA PRO A 30 20.93 -5.53 0.41
C PRO A 30 20.83 -4.06 0.01
N GLY A 31 21.61 -3.19 0.66
CA GLY A 31 21.67 -1.76 0.37
C GLY A 31 20.58 -0.92 1.04
N ALA A 32 19.52 -1.53 1.61
CA ALA A 32 18.40 -0.76 2.15
C ALA A 32 18.82 0.12 3.34
N ALA A 33 19.59 -0.41 4.28
CA ALA A 33 20.03 0.37 5.44
C ALA A 33 20.94 1.54 5.05
N GLU A 34 21.86 1.28 4.17
CA GLU A 34 22.82 2.27 3.67
C GLU A 34 22.12 3.40 2.91
N VAL A 35 21.17 3.05 2.02
CA VAL A 35 20.37 4.03 1.27
C VAL A 35 19.55 4.89 2.21
N ILE A 36 18.78 4.29 3.11
CA ILE A 36 17.94 5.01 4.07
C ILE A 36 18.81 5.90 4.98
N GLY A 37 19.94 5.40 5.47
CA GLY A 37 20.88 6.16 6.28
C GLY A 37 21.46 7.37 5.55
N LEU A 38 21.86 7.19 4.28
CA LEU A 38 22.40 8.26 3.44
C LEU A 38 21.34 9.33 3.16
N LEU A 39 20.13 8.92 2.76
CA LEU A 39 19.04 9.84 2.46
C LEU A 39 18.64 10.68 3.67
N ARG A 40 18.51 10.06 4.85
CA ARG A 40 18.26 10.77 6.11
C ARG A 40 19.40 11.73 6.47
N GLY A 41 20.63 11.29 6.30
CA GLY A 41 21.81 12.14 6.53
C GLY A 41 21.89 13.36 5.61
N ARG A 42 21.25 13.30 4.44
CA ARG A 42 21.14 14.40 3.48
C ARG A 42 19.86 15.24 3.66
N GLY A 43 19.04 14.93 4.65
CA GLY A 43 17.81 15.67 4.96
C GLY A 43 16.62 15.35 4.07
N ALA A 44 16.64 14.24 3.34
CA ALA A 44 15.48 13.78 2.57
C ALA A 44 14.35 13.32 3.50
N THR A 45 13.12 13.64 3.13
CA THR A 45 11.94 13.11 3.80
C THR A 45 11.63 11.71 3.30
N ILE A 46 11.41 10.77 4.21
CA ILE A 46 11.16 9.36 3.86
C ILE A 46 9.83 8.93 4.43
N ARG A 47 9.01 8.27 3.61
CA ARG A 47 7.81 7.54 4.03
C ARG A 47 7.86 6.10 3.57
N TYR A 48 7.24 5.25 4.38
CA TYR A 48 7.03 3.84 4.07
C TYR A 48 5.56 3.59 3.82
N LEU A 49 5.28 2.82 2.77
CA LEU A 49 3.93 2.56 2.32
C LEU A 49 3.67 1.05 2.30
N SER A 50 2.43 0.63 2.59
CA SER A 50 2.03 -0.76 2.43
C SER A 50 0.55 -0.91 2.10
N ASN A 51 0.26 -1.77 1.14
CA ASN A 51 -1.11 -2.17 0.83
C ASN A 51 -1.68 -3.19 1.84
N ASN A 52 -0.83 -3.79 2.67
CA ASN A 52 -1.25 -4.90 3.54
C ASN A 52 -1.92 -4.38 4.83
N PRO A 53 -3.23 -4.65 5.04
CA PRO A 53 -4.00 -4.19 6.20
C PRO A 53 -3.89 -5.10 7.43
N THR A 54 -3.13 -6.20 7.35
CA THR A 54 -3.03 -7.17 8.45
C THR A 54 -2.07 -6.73 9.56
N ARG A 55 -1.44 -5.57 9.40
CA ARG A 55 -0.59 -4.90 10.40
C ARG A 55 -0.96 -3.44 10.51
N ASP A 56 -0.90 -2.91 11.72
CA ASP A 56 -1.00 -1.48 11.96
C ASP A 56 0.36 -0.76 11.82
N PRO A 57 0.39 0.59 11.78
CA PRO A 57 1.64 1.33 11.70
C PRO A 57 2.62 1.04 12.84
N ALA A 58 2.13 0.74 14.06
CA ALA A 58 3.01 0.42 15.20
C ALA A 58 3.74 -0.92 15.03
N GLN A 59 3.06 -1.90 14.42
CA GLN A 59 3.66 -3.19 14.09
C GLN A 59 4.71 -3.06 12.97
N TYR A 60 4.46 -2.22 11.96
CA TYR A 60 5.45 -1.88 10.93
C TYR A 60 6.65 -1.14 11.52
N LYS A 61 6.39 -0.15 12.40
CA LYS A 61 7.45 0.56 13.11
C LYS A 61 8.34 -0.42 13.88
N ALA A 62 7.75 -1.32 14.66
CA ALA A 62 8.51 -2.31 15.42
C ALA A 62 9.37 -3.20 14.52
N LYS A 63 8.89 -3.57 13.34
CA LYS A 63 9.65 -4.34 12.35
C LYS A 63 10.80 -3.52 11.76
N LEU A 64 10.58 -2.28 11.39
CA LEU A 64 11.63 -1.38 10.89
C LEU A 64 12.70 -1.11 11.95
N ASP A 65 12.29 -0.91 13.22
CA ASP A 65 13.22 -0.75 14.33
C ASP A 65 14.12 -1.99 14.52
N GLN A 66 13.58 -3.21 14.39
CA GLN A 66 14.36 -4.45 14.44
C GLN A 66 15.40 -4.55 13.32
N PHE A 67 15.12 -3.95 12.15
CA PHE A 67 16.07 -3.85 11.05
C PHE A 67 17.09 -2.71 11.21
N GLY A 68 17.04 -1.95 12.31
CA GLY A 68 17.91 -0.79 12.53
C GLY A 68 17.50 0.44 11.71
N LEU A 69 16.24 0.50 11.26
CA LEU A 69 15.65 1.60 10.52
C LEU A 69 14.62 2.35 11.41
N PRO A 70 15.04 3.04 12.49
CA PRO A 70 14.10 3.72 13.37
C PRO A 70 13.27 4.74 12.57
N THR A 71 11.96 4.63 12.69
CA THR A 71 11.02 5.39 11.85
C THR A 71 9.94 6.00 12.73
N PRO A 72 9.65 7.31 12.60
CA PRO A 72 8.48 7.92 13.21
C PRO A 72 7.20 7.25 12.74
N LEU A 73 6.18 7.19 13.60
CA LEU A 73 4.93 6.50 13.30
C LEU A 73 4.19 7.20 12.14
N GLU A 74 4.26 8.51 12.08
CA GLU A 74 3.68 9.36 11.05
C GLU A 74 4.28 9.17 9.65
N ASP A 75 5.46 8.55 9.58
CA ASP A 75 6.11 8.24 8.31
C ASP A 75 5.71 6.86 7.76
N ILE A 76 4.81 6.15 8.43
CA ILE A 76 4.29 4.84 8.01
C ILE A 76 2.83 5.00 7.59
N VAL A 77 2.58 4.84 6.30
CA VAL A 77 1.25 4.91 5.69
C VAL A 77 0.87 3.53 5.18
N ASN A 78 -0.29 3.05 5.58
CA ASN A 78 -0.83 1.80 5.05
C ASN A 78 -2.34 1.90 4.82
N THR A 79 -2.94 0.86 4.29
CA THR A 79 -4.37 0.85 3.98
C THR A 79 -5.26 0.93 5.21
N VAL A 80 -4.78 0.62 6.40
CA VAL A 80 -5.51 0.88 7.66
C VAL A 80 -5.65 2.38 7.87
N VAL A 81 -4.54 3.13 7.73
CA VAL A 81 -4.52 4.60 7.89
C VAL A 81 -5.41 5.25 6.83
N SER A 82 -5.22 4.93 5.55
CA SER A 82 -6.01 5.54 4.47
C SER A 82 -7.49 5.24 4.59
N THR A 83 -7.87 4.03 5.02
CA THR A 83 -9.27 3.65 5.26
C THR A 83 -9.89 4.49 6.38
N VAL A 84 -9.23 4.58 7.54
CA VAL A 84 -9.73 5.32 8.69
C VAL A 84 -9.84 6.81 8.39
N ASN A 85 -8.81 7.42 7.79
CA ASN A 85 -8.81 8.84 7.46
C ASN A 85 -9.92 9.17 6.45
N TRP A 86 -10.04 8.38 5.38
CA TRP A 86 -11.09 8.61 4.39
C TRP A 86 -12.50 8.49 5.00
N LEU A 87 -12.74 7.49 5.83
CA LEU A 87 -14.04 7.31 6.50
C LEU A 87 -14.32 8.47 7.46
N THR A 88 -13.33 8.93 8.20
CA THR A 88 -13.47 10.08 9.11
C THR A 88 -13.87 11.35 8.36
N ASP A 89 -13.28 11.58 7.19
CA ASP A 89 -13.54 12.77 6.40
C ASP A 89 -14.84 12.71 5.59
N ASN A 90 -15.24 11.50 5.13
CA ASN A 90 -16.33 11.37 4.16
C ASN A 90 -17.59 10.69 4.71
N ALA A 91 -17.49 9.93 5.79
CA ALA A 91 -18.60 9.15 6.35
C ALA A 91 -18.47 8.95 7.87
N PRO A 92 -18.30 10.06 8.67
CA PRO A 92 -17.97 9.95 10.11
C PRO A 92 -19.04 9.25 10.95
N ASP A 93 -20.29 9.30 10.53
CA ASP A 93 -21.44 8.70 11.27
C ASP A 93 -21.85 7.33 10.71
N ALA A 94 -21.13 6.79 9.73
CA ALA A 94 -21.49 5.54 9.08
C ALA A 94 -21.37 4.33 10.04
N VAL A 95 -22.31 3.43 9.93
CA VAL A 95 -22.26 2.10 10.57
C VAL A 95 -21.50 1.16 9.63
N LEU A 96 -20.44 0.54 10.13
CA LEU A 96 -19.49 -0.22 9.34
C LEU A 96 -19.62 -1.73 9.60
N PHE A 97 -19.44 -2.52 8.55
CA PHE A 97 -19.22 -3.96 8.66
C PHE A 97 -17.88 -4.31 8.03
N PRO A 98 -16.79 -4.42 8.81
CA PRO A 98 -15.50 -4.81 8.31
C PRO A 98 -15.38 -6.34 8.18
N ILE A 99 -15.08 -6.81 6.96
CA ILE A 99 -14.58 -8.15 6.67
C ILE A 99 -13.07 -8.02 6.66
N ALA A 100 -12.48 -8.09 7.85
CA ALA A 100 -11.09 -7.70 8.09
C ALA A 100 -10.49 -8.45 9.27
N GLU A 101 -9.17 -8.33 9.41
CA GLU A 101 -8.44 -8.75 10.59
C GLU A 101 -8.37 -7.67 11.67
N GLU A 102 -7.89 -8.05 12.84
CA GLU A 102 -7.89 -7.24 14.06
C GLU A 102 -7.29 -5.84 13.92
N PRO A 103 -6.15 -5.61 13.21
CA PRO A 103 -5.58 -4.28 13.09
C PRO A 103 -6.54 -3.22 12.53
N LEU A 104 -7.28 -3.55 11.47
CA LEU A 104 -8.27 -2.62 10.90
C LEU A 104 -9.49 -2.47 11.83
N ILE A 105 -9.99 -3.58 12.40
CA ILE A 105 -11.14 -3.56 13.32
C ILE A 105 -10.82 -2.67 14.52
N ARG A 106 -9.64 -2.80 15.10
CA ARG A 106 -9.18 -1.97 16.22
C ARG A 106 -9.09 -0.51 15.83
N ALA A 107 -8.43 -0.18 14.70
CA ALA A 107 -8.27 1.19 14.25
C ALA A 107 -9.62 1.90 14.01
N LEU A 108 -10.60 1.20 13.41
CA LEU A 108 -11.96 1.72 13.24
C LEU A 108 -12.65 1.97 14.58
N THR A 109 -12.49 1.05 15.53
CA THR A 109 -13.07 1.16 16.87
C THR A 109 -12.46 2.31 17.66
N GLU A 110 -11.13 2.45 17.62
CA GLU A 110 -10.38 3.55 18.27
C GLU A 110 -10.72 4.91 17.66
N ALA A 111 -11.00 4.96 16.36
CA ALA A 111 -11.50 6.16 15.67
C ALA A 111 -12.96 6.50 16.02
N GLY A 112 -13.66 5.65 16.79
CA GLY A 112 -15.02 5.88 17.27
C GLY A 112 -16.13 5.40 16.33
N PHE A 113 -15.82 4.67 15.26
CA PHE A 113 -16.85 4.14 14.37
C PHE A 113 -17.69 3.06 15.03
N ARG A 114 -18.99 3.10 14.72
CA ARG A 114 -19.92 2.06 15.11
C ARG A 114 -19.77 0.87 14.15
N LEU A 115 -19.46 -0.31 14.71
CA LEU A 115 -19.44 -1.57 13.97
C LEU A 115 -20.75 -2.35 14.22
N SER A 116 -21.29 -2.98 13.19
CA SER A 116 -22.51 -3.80 13.31
C SER A 116 -22.44 -5.03 12.40
N GLU A 117 -23.07 -6.11 12.84
CA GLU A 117 -23.37 -7.29 12.03
C GLU A 117 -24.87 -7.36 11.63
N ASP A 118 -25.66 -6.34 11.98
CA ASP A 118 -27.06 -6.25 11.58
C ASP A 118 -27.17 -5.63 10.16
N PRO A 119 -27.58 -6.41 9.15
CA PRO A 119 -27.66 -5.93 7.77
C PRO A 119 -28.59 -4.74 7.57
N THR A 120 -29.53 -4.52 8.50
CA THR A 120 -30.50 -3.40 8.41
C THR A 120 -29.91 -2.07 8.85
N GLU A 121 -28.78 -2.07 9.53
CA GLU A 121 -28.11 -0.88 10.06
C GLU A 121 -26.85 -0.48 9.27
N ILE A 122 -26.19 -1.43 8.59
CA ILE A 122 -24.88 -1.24 7.95
C ILE A 122 -24.99 -0.23 6.79
N ASP A 123 -24.13 0.77 6.81
CA ASP A 123 -23.98 1.76 5.74
C ASP A 123 -22.81 1.44 4.80
N ILE A 124 -21.73 0.83 5.32
CA ILE A 124 -20.55 0.50 4.53
C ILE A 124 -20.06 -0.91 4.88
N VAL A 125 -19.97 -1.75 3.86
CA VAL A 125 -19.30 -3.05 3.92
C VAL A 125 -17.85 -2.84 3.47
N ILE A 126 -16.90 -3.14 4.34
CA ILE A 126 -15.46 -2.98 4.05
C ILE A 126 -14.88 -4.37 3.80
N ALA A 127 -14.47 -4.65 2.56
CA ALA A 127 -13.69 -5.84 2.24
C ALA A 127 -12.20 -5.54 2.47
N SER A 128 -11.51 -6.48 3.10
CA SER A 128 -10.09 -6.38 3.43
C SER A 128 -9.44 -7.76 3.35
N TYR A 129 -8.12 -7.84 3.49
CA TYR A 129 -7.44 -9.12 3.68
C TYR A 129 -7.89 -9.72 5.02
N ASP A 130 -8.60 -10.83 4.94
CA ASP A 130 -9.19 -11.50 6.11
C ASP A 130 -9.08 -13.03 5.99
N ARG A 131 -8.12 -13.62 6.68
CA ARG A 131 -7.94 -15.08 6.74
C ARG A 131 -9.05 -15.79 7.51
N GLY A 132 -9.87 -15.03 8.23
CA GLY A 132 -11.10 -15.50 8.89
C GLY A 132 -12.36 -15.33 8.04
N PHE A 133 -12.25 -14.99 6.74
CA PHE A 133 -13.39 -14.89 5.85
C PHE A 133 -14.17 -16.20 5.80
N ASN A 134 -15.49 -16.11 5.93
CA ASN A 134 -16.35 -17.27 5.99
C ASN A 134 -17.76 -16.95 5.45
N TYR A 135 -18.60 -17.99 5.32
CA TYR A 135 -19.94 -17.87 4.76
C TYR A 135 -20.84 -16.88 5.54
N ARG A 136 -20.70 -16.81 6.88
CA ARG A 136 -21.46 -15.84 7.69
C ARG A 136 -21.15 -14.40 7.31
N LYS A 137 -19.87 -14.07 7.17
CA LYS A 137 -19.44 -12.72 6.76
C LYS A 137 -19.96 -12.38 5.35
N LEU A 138 -19.89 -13.34 4.43
CA LEU A 138 -20.47 -13.17 3.10
C LEU A 138 -21.98 -12.98 3.13
N GLN A 139 -22.69 -13.73 3.99
CA GLN A 139 -24.15 -13.63 4.13
C GLN A 139 -24.57 -12.25 4.66
N ILE A 140 -23.86 -11.69 5.66
CA ILE A 140 -24.15 -10.34 6.18
C ILE A 140 -23.97 -9.30 5.08
N ALA A 141 -22.85 -9.37 4.33
CA ALA A 141 -22.63 -8.47 3.20
C ALA A 141 -23.71 -8.59 2.12
N PHE A 142 -24.10 -9.82 1.81
CA PHE A 142 -25.18 -10.11 0.85
C PHE A 142 -26.51 -9.53 1.32
N ASP A 143 -26.92 -9.79 2.56
CA ASP A 143 -28.19 -9.29 3.11
C ASP A 143 -28.20 -7.75 3.11
N THR A 144 -27.10 -7.11 3.49
CA THR A 144 -26.96 -5.65 3.45
C THR A 144 -27.13 -5.10 2.04
N LEU A 145 -26.30 -5.56 1.10
CA LEU A 145 -26.16 -4.95 -0.23
C LEU A 145 -27.27 -5.38 -1.20
N TRP A 146 -27.66 -6.66 -1.16
CA TRP A 146 -28.64 -7.22 -2.12
C TRP A 146 -30.06 -7.24 -1.57
N GLN A 147 -30.26 -7.76 -0.36
CA GLN A 147 -31.59 -7.93 0.20
C GLN A 147 -32.19 -6.59 0.69
N HIS A 148 -31.41 -5.85 1.51
CA HIS A 148 -31.84 -4.54 2.03
C HIS A 148 -31.52 -3.39 1.08
N LYS A 149 -30.72 -3.61 0.05
CA LYS A 149 -30.25 -2.58 -0.91
C LYS A 149 -29.71 -1.37 -0.20
N ARG A 150 -28.99 -1.63 0.91
CA ARG A 150 -28.43 -0.62 1.79
C ARG A 150 -26.91 -0.62 1.68
N GLY A 151 -26.33 0.55 1.86
CA GLY A 151 -24.88 0.70 1.94
C GLY A 151 -24.14 0.56 0.62
N ILE A 152 -22.83 0.68 0.75
CA ILE A 152 -21.87 0.53 -0.35
C ILE A 152 -20.83 -0.52 0.01
N LEU A 153 -20.19 -1.09 -1.02
CA LEU A 153 -19.01 -1.94 -0.87
C LEU A 153 -17.76 -1.11 -1.14
N VAL A 154 -16.80 -1.18 -0.22
CA VAL A 154 -15.47 -0.56 -0.34
C VAL A 154 -14.38 -1.60 -0.04
N GLN A 155 -13.15 -1.34 -0.47
CA GLN A 155 -12.01 -2.25 -0.26
C GLN A 155 -10.77 -1.55 0.25
N THR A 156 -9.98 -2.25 1.07
CA THR A 156 -8.70 -1.74 1.57
C THR A 156 -7.62 -1.71 0.50
N ASN A 157 -7.59 -2.70 -0.39
CA ASN A 157 -6.59 -2.85 -1.44
C ASN A 157 -7.11 -3.73 -2.58
N PRO A 158 -6.58 -3.59 -3.80
CA PRO A 158 -7.03 -4.37 -4.95
C PRO A 158 -6.25 -5.67 -5.16
N ASP A 159 -5.37 -6.05 -4.23
CA ASP A 159 -4.46 -7.17 -4.42
C ASP A 159 -5.20 -8.51 -4.47
N PRO A 160 -4.94 -9.36 -5.48
CA PRO A 160 -5.59 -10.66 -5.59
C PRO A 160 -5.02 -11.69 -4.60
N TYR A 161 -3.75 -11.56 -4.25
CA TYR A 161 -3.05 -12.40 -3.29
C TYR A 161 -1.90 -11.66 -2.63
N CYS A 162 -1.55 -12.09 -1.41
CA CYS A 162 -0.35 -11.68 -0.71
C CYS A 162 0.75 -12.75 -0.95
N PRO A 163 1.91 -12.39 -1.52
CA PRO A 163 2.99 -13.32 -1.75
C PRO A 163 3.77 -13.61 -0.45
N PHE A 164 4.31 -14.85 -0.38
CA PHE A 164 5.17 -15.30 0.69
C PHE A 164 6.45 -15.95 0.14
N PRO A 165 7.52 -15.98 0.91
CA PRO A 165 8.75 -16.67 0.50
C PRO A 165 8.50 -18.12 0.06
N GLY A 166 9.26 -18.57 -0.95
CA GLY A 166 9.14 -19.92 -1.48
C GLY A 166 8.01 -20.13 -2.49
N GLY A 167 7.46 -19.05 -3.06
CA GLY A 167 6.42 -19.11 -4.09
C GLY A 167 5.02 -19.44 -3.57
N ARG A 168 4.82 -19.36 -2.27
CA ARG A 168 3.50 -19.49 -1.65
C ARG A 168 2.77 -18.13 -1.72
N GLY A 169 1.44 -18.16 -1.83
CA GLY A 169 0.58 -16.99 -1.71
C GLY A 169 -0.66 -17.30 -0.89
N GLU A 170 -1.30 -16.26 -0.39
CA GLU A 170 -2.61 -16.33 0.28
C GLU A 170 -3.60 -15.40 -0.43
N PRO A 171 -4.87 -15.82 -0.67
CA PRO A 171 -5.89 -14.94 -1.24
C PRO A 171 -6.03 -13.65 -0.43
N ASP A 172 -6.06 -12.51 -1.11
CA ASP A 172 -6.16 -11.21 -0.48
C ASP A 172 -7.53 -10.55 -0.76
N CYS A 173 -7.67 -9.29 -0.50
CA CYS A 173 -8.90 -8.51 -0.52
C CYS A 173 -9.70 -8.66 -1.82
N ALA A 174 -9.05 -8.65 -2.99
CA ALA A 174 -9.76 -8.79 -4.27
C ALA A 174 -10.55 -10.10 -4.38
N ALA A 175 -10.09 -11.20 -3.76
CA ALA A 175 -10.83 -12.45 -3.72
C ALA A 175 -12.14 -12.33 -2.92
N ILE A 176 -12.12 -11.59 -1.82
CA ILE A 176 -13.30 -11.32 -0.98
C ILE A 176 -14.27 -10.39 -1.71
N VAL A 177 -13.75 -9.32 -2.32
CA VAL A 177 -14.55 -8.41 -3.17
C VAL A 177 -15.24 -9.19 -4.28
N ALA A 178 -14.50 -10.06 -4.99
CA ALA A 178 -15.06 -10.87 -6.07
C ALA A 178 -16.22 -11.77 -5.59
N ALA A 179 -16.10 -12.38 -4.40
CA ALA A 179 -17.17 -13.19 -3.83
C ALA A 179 -18.42 -12.36 -3.52
N ILE A 180 -18.26 -11.15 -2.97
CA ILE A 180 -19.37 -10.24 -2.67
C ILE A 180 -20.00 -9.72 -3.97
N GLU A 181 -19.20 -9.24 -4.90
CA GLU A 181 -19.68 -8.74 -6.20
C GLU A 181 -20.43 -9.82 -7.00
N ALA A 182 -19.89 -11.04 -7.04
CA ALA A 182 -20.52 -12.15 -7.76
C ALA A 182 -21.89 -12.53 -7.17
N SER A 183 -22.04 -12.47 -5.85
CA SER A 183 -23.28 -12.83 -5.18
C SER A 183 -24.33 -11.70 -5.19
N THR A 184 -23.89 -10.44 -5.08
CA THR A 184 -24.79 -9.29 -4.93
C THR A 184 -25.04 -8.52 -6.21
N GLY A 185 -24.12 -8.56 -7.17
CA GLY A 185 -24.08 -7.68 -8.35
C GLY A 185 -23.64 -6.23 -8.05
N VAL A 186 -23.42 -5.90 -6.77
CA VAL A 186 -22.94 -4.56 -6.34
C VAL A 186 -21.43 -4.48 -6.56
N LYS A 187 -20.99 -3.40 -7.21
CA LYS A 187 -19.58 -3.16 -7.48
C LYS A 187 -18.92 -2.41 -6.33
N CYS A 188 -17.64 -2.75 -6.07
CA CYS A 188 -16.81 -1.97 -5.18
C CYS A 188 -16.70 -0.53 -5.69
N SER A 189 -16.98 0.44 -4.83
CA SER A 189 -17.08 1.86 -5.20
C SER A 189 -15.88 2.69 -4.78
N VAL A 190 -15.10 2.23 -3.79
CA VAL A 190 -13.92 2.93 -3.27
C VAL A 190 -12.82 1.93 -2.98
N ASN A 191 -11.61 2.23 -3.43
CA ASN A 191 -10.40 1.51 -3.06
C ASN A 191 -9.49 2.43 -2.24
N PHE A 192 -8.99 1.95 -1.10
CA PHE A 192 -8.14 2.74 -0.20
C PHE A 192 -6.64 2.50 -0.41
N GLY A 193 -6.27 1.46 -1.16
CA GLY A 193 -4.89 1.06 -1.40
C GLY A 193 -4.34 1.51 -2.76
N ASN A 194 -3.03 1.29 -2.98
CA ASN A 194 -2.40 1.52 -4.29
C ASN A 194 -3.19 0.77 -5.40
N PRO A 195 -3.29 1.32 -6.60
CA PRO A 195 -2.75 2.60 -7.07
C PRO A 195 -3.73 3.78 -6.92
N ASP A 196 -4.75 3.66 -6.08
CA ASP A 196 -5.80 4.68 -5.95
C ASP A 196 -5.25 6.03 -5.47
N PRO A 197 -5.75 7.16 -5.99
CA PRO A 197 -5.37 8.51 -5.53
C PRO A 197 -5.57 8.78 -4.04
N ILE A 198 -6.43 8.01 -3.34
CA ILE A 198 -6.60 8.12 -1.89
C ILE A 198 -5.28 7.79 -1.19
N MET A 199 -4.67 6.64 -1.52
CA MET A 199 -3.39 6.24 -0.93
C MET A 199 -2.27 7.23 -1.28
N ALA A 200 -2.22 7.72 -2.51
CA ALA A 200 -1.23 8.71 -2.92
C ALA A 200 -1.35 10.02 -2.12
N ARG A 201 -2.58 10.48 -1.87
CA ARG A 201 -2.81 11.67 -1.02
C ARG A 201 -2.34 11.45 0.41
N GLU A 202 -2.64 10.30 1.00
CA GLU A 202 -2.15 9.95 2.34
C GLU A 202 -0.62 9.92 2.37
N ALA A 203 0.01 9.32 1.36
CA ALA A 203 1.46 9.25 1.27
C ALA A 203 2.13 10.62 1.11
N LEU A 204 1.49 11.57 0.46
CA LEU A 204 1.98 12.95 0.24
C LEU A 204 1.53 13.92 1.35
N HIS A 205 0.53 13.56 2.16
CA HIS A 205 -0.06 14.45 3.16
C HIS A 205 0.99 14.95 4.16
N GLY A 206 1.11 16.27 4.30
CA GLY A 206 2.03 16.91 5.25
C GLY A 206 3.51 16.90 4.84
N LEU A 207 3.89 16.34 3.68
CA LEU A 207 5.29 16.42 3.21
C LEU A 207 5.73 17.84 2.86
N ASN A 208 4.79 18.67 2.37
CA ASN A 208 5.09 20.03 1.85
C ASN A 208 6.16 20.02 0.74
N ILE A 209 6.20 18.96 -0.06
CA ILE A 209 7.09 18.75 -1.19
C ILE A 209 6.20 18.58 -2.43
N ALA A 210 6.58 19.21 -3.54
CA ALA A 210 5.86 19.02 -4.79
C ALA A 210 6.02 17.59 -5.30
N PRO A 211 4.97 16.96 -5.88
CA PRO A 211 5.04 15.56 -6.32
C PRO A 211 6.22 15.26 -7.25
N GLU A 212 6.59 16.19 -8.13
CA GLU A 212 7.72 16.07 -9.06
C GLU A 212 9.10 15.99 -8.36
N ASP A 213 9.18 16.39 -7.08
CA ASP A 213 10.37 16.26 -6.24
C ASP A 213 10.28 15.06 -5.27
N VAL A 214 9.28 14.23 -5.44
CA VAL A 214 9.11 12.96 -4.73
C VAL A 214 9.32 11.79 -5.69
N ILE A 215 9.93 10.73 -5.21
CA ILE A 215 10.03 9.46 -5.95
C ILE A 215 9.33 8.34 -5.18
N MET A 216 8.45 7.61 -5.90
CA MET A 216 7.88 6.35 -5.43
C MET A 216 8.79 5.20 -5.83
N VAL A 217 9.20 4.40 -4.87
CA VAL A 217 10.08 3.25 -5.06
C VAL A 217 9.35 2.00 -4.60
N GLY A 218 9.18 1.05 -5.49
CA GLY A 218 8.47 -0.20 -5.19
C GLY A 218 8.89 -1.33 -6.11
N ASP A 219 8.37 -2.52 -5.86
CA ASP A 219 8.67 -3.73 -6.64
C ASP A 219 7.53 -4.13 -7.59
N ARG A 220 6.40 -3.37 -7.57
CA ARG A 220 5.21 -3.69 -8.36
C ARG A 220 4.82 -2.59 -9.34
N LEU A 221 4.71 -2.98 -10.60
CA LEU A 221 4.28 -2.09 -11.70
C LEU A 221 2.83 -1.63 -11.54
N ALA A 222 1.94 -2.57 -11.22
CA ALA A 222 0.48 -2.32 -11.19
C ALA A 222 0.04 -1.46 -9.99
N THR A 223 0.80 -1.43 -8.92
CA THR A 223 0.48 -0.67 -7.70
C THR A 223 1.41 0.50 -7.48
N ASP A 224 2.69 0.27 -7.22
CA ASP A 224 3.63 1.31 -6.80
C ASP A 224 3.99 2.27 -7.93
N VAL A 225 4.44 1.71 -9.07
CA VAL A 225 4.77 2.51 -10.25
C VAL A 225 3.53 3.24 -10.78
N SER A 226 2.41 2.54 -10.88
CA SER A 226 1.14 3.13 -11.31
C SER A 226 0.70 4.28 -10.39
N MET A 227 0.74 4.09 -9.07
CA MET A 227 0.39 5.14 -8.10
C MET A 227 1.31 6.34 -8.21
N GLY A 228 2.62 6.12 -8.26
CA GLY A 228 3.60 7.20 -8.39
C GLY A 228 3.33 8.07 -9.62
N ARG A 229 3.11 7.42 -10.76
CA ARG A 229 2.79 8.10 -12.03
C ARG A 229 1.47 8.88 -11.97
N LEU A 230 0.41 8.25 -11.47
CA LEU A 230 -0.91 8.90 -11.34
C LEU A 230 -0.86 10.12 -10.41
N ALA A 231 0.04 10.12 -9.43
CA ALA A 231 0.24 11.22 -8.50
C ALA A 231 1.24 12.28 -9.00
N GLY A 232 1.86 12.10 -10.17
CA GLY A 232 2.84 13.03 -10.74
C GLY A 232 4.22 12.94 -10.08
N MET A 233 4.51 11.85 -9.37
CA MET A 233 5.82 11.55 -8.80
C MET A 233 6.73 10.89 -9.85
N SER A 234 8.04 10.97 -9.64
CA SER A 234 8.97 10.04 -10.30
C SER A 234 8.80 8.63 -9.75
N THR A 235 9.20 7.61 -10.53
CA THR A 235 8.99 6.22 -10.17
C THR A 235 10.25 5.38 -10.38
N ALA A 236 10.53 4.48 -9.44
CA ALA A 236 11.59 3.50 -9.55
C ALA A 236 11.06 2.09 -9.23
N LEU A 237 11.22 1.16 -10.17
CA LEU A 237 10.99 -0.26 -9.96
C LEU A 237 12.26 -0.91 -9.45
N VAL A 238 12.21 -1.60 -8.31
CA VAL A 238 13.28 -2.47 -7.84
C VAL A 238 13.00 -3.92 -8.23
N LEU A 239 14.01 -4.62 -8.76
CA LEU A 239 13.87 -6.00 -9.22
C LEU A 239 14.15 -7.04 -8.11
N THR A 240 13.89 -6.65 -6.86
CA THR A 240 14.09 -7.50 -5.67
C THR A 240 12.83 -8.19 -5.19
N GLY A 241 11.67 -7.86 -5.77
CA GLY A 241 10.37 -8.38 -5.37
C GLY A 241 9.60 -9.06 -6.52
N ASP A 242 8.40 -8.60 -6.80
CA ASP A 242 7.38 -9.31 -7.58
C ASP A 242 7.60 -9.20 -9.11
N ASN A 243 7.86 -7.99 -9.63
CA ASN A 243 7.99 -7.78 -11.07
C ASN A 243 9.43 -7.91 -11.59
N THR A 244 9.52 -8.32 -12.86
CA THR A 244 10.76 -8.52 -13.59
C THR A 244 11.04 -7.38 -14.58
N LEU A 245 12.29 -7.28 -15.04
CA LEU A 245 12.66 -6.34 -16.12
C LEU A 245 11.84 -6.58 -17.40
N ALA A 246 11.64 -7.84 -17.77
CA ALA A 246 10.89 -8.18 -18.98
C ALA A 246 9.42 -7.72 -18.93
N GLU A 247 8.78 -7.78 -17.76
CA GLU A 247 7.43 -7.26 -17.57
C GLU A 247 7.42 -5.74 -17.68
N SER A 248 8.41 -5.04 -17.12
CA SER A 248 8.54 -3.59 -17.26
C SER A 248 8.75 -3.17 -18.73
N GLU A 249 9.63 -3.87 -19.45
CA GLU A 249 9.89 -3.60 -20.87
C GLU A 249 8.70 -3.91 -21.79
N ALA A 250 7.78 -4.77 -21.34
CA ALA A 250 6.55 -5.13 -22.10
C ALA A 250 5.44 -4.08 -22.00
N LEU A 251 5.54 -3.13 -21.06
CA LEU A 251 4.58 -2.04 -20.93
C LEU A 251 4.76 -1.00 -22.03
N ASP A 252 3.68 -0.29 -22.35
CA ASP A 252 3.77 0.91 -23.17
C ASP A 252 4.69 1.95 -22.51
N ALA A 253 5.43 2.72 -23.31
CA ALA A 253 6.40 3.70 -22.81
C ALA A 253 5.79 4.71 -21.81
N SER A 254 4.48 4.98 -21.92
CA SER A 254 3.75 5.83 -21.00
C SER A 254 3.43 5.17 -19.66
N GLU A 255 3.62 3.86 -19.52
CA GLU A 255 3.33 3.10 -18.31
C GLU A 255 4.60 2.57 -17.63
N GLN A 256 5.74 2.65 -18.31
CA GLN A 256 7.04 2.24 -17.76
C GLN A 256 7.47 3.14 -16.59
N PRO A 257 8.18 2.59 -15.60
CA PRO A 257 8.82 3.40 -14.55
C PRO A 257 9.91 4.30 -15.15
N ASP A 258 10.21 5.43 -14.50
CA ASP A 258 11.31 6.31 -14.91
C ASP A 258 12.66 5.62 -14.72
N TYR A 259 12.77 4.77 -13.70
CA TYR A 259 13.98 4.02 -13.38
C TYR A 259 13.67 2.55 -13.10
N VAL A 260 14.61 1.67 -13.50
CA VAL A 260 14.60 0.25 -13.13
C VAL A 260 15.94 -0.09 -12.46
N LEU A 261 15.85 -0.63 -11.24
CA LEU A 261 17.00 -0.85 -10.38
C LEU A 261 17.12 -2.34 -10.03
N HIS A 262 18.31 -2.92 -10.16
CA HIS A 262 18.50 -4.31 -9.70
C HIS A 262 18.44 -4.41 -8.18
N THR A 263 18.95 -3.40 -7.48
CA THR A 263 19.02 -3.30 -6.02
C THR A 263 18.84 -1.85 -5.58
N LEU A 264 18.39 -1.65 -4.36
CA LEU A 264 18.01 -0.33 -3.86
C LEU A 264 19.18 0.69 -3.83
N ASP A 265 20.43 0.24 -3.68
CA ASP A 265 21.61 1.11 -3.70
C ASP A 265 21.77 1.88 -5.02
N GLN A 266 21.20 1.35 -6.12
CA GLN A 266 21.19 2.02 -7.43
C GLN A 266 20.28 3.25 -7.49
N LEU A 267 19.45 3.47 -6.48
CA LEU A 267 18.62 4.66 -6.32
C LEU A 267 19.48 5.93 -6.07
N ILE A 268 20.66 5.74 -5.50
CA ILE A 268 21.56 6.83 -5.20
C ILE A 268 22.54 7.03 -6.36
N PRO A 269 22.68 8.28 -6.89
CA PRO A 269 23.66 8.58 -7.93
C PRO A 269 25.07 8.15 -7.53
N ALA A 270 25.82 7.57 -8.47
CA ALA A 270 27.17 7.06 -8.22
C ALA A 270 28.15 8.15 -7.69
N SER A 271 27.97 9.40 -8.13
CA SER A 271 28.75 10.55 -7.64
C SER A 271 28.54 10.78 -6.13
N ILE A 272 27.34 10.55 -5.64
CA ILE A 272 26.98 10.74 -4.23
C ILE A 272 27.58 9.63 -3.35
N TRP A 273 27.59 8.38 -3.84
CA TRP A 273 28.28 7.27 -3.16
C TRP A 273 29.78 7.48 -3.01
N ALA A 274 30.41 8.15 -3.99
CA ALA A 274 31.84 8.43 -3.93
C ALA A 274 32.22 9.48 -2.87
N GLU A 275 31.25 10.25 -2.39
CA GLU A 275 31.43 11.31 -1.37
C GLU A 275 31.06 10.83 0.05
N ALA A 276 30.42 9.67 0.19
CA ALA A 276 29.93 9.12 1.45
C ALA A 276 30.94 8.14 2.08
#